data_9d86dbb7324b32a98564f3a5f149602f
#
_entry.id   9d86dbb7324b32a98564f3a5f149602f
#
_cell.length_a   1.000
_cell.length_b   1.000
_cell.length_c   1.000
_cell.angle_alpha   90.00
_cell.angle_beta   90.00
_cell.angle_gamma   90.00
#
_symmetry.space_group_name_H-M   'P 1'
#
loop_
_entity.id
_entity.type
_entity.pdbx_description
1 polymer ?
#
loop_
_entity_poly.entity_id
_entity_poly.type
_entity_poly.pdbx_seq_one_letter_code
_entity_poly.pdbx_strand_id
1 'polypeptide(L)'
;MLNNTFFICETNQITSEIEKAKGIILNRNMNDIWSALLIEVKRSNLIIKSTDRNIFFESTIAIISETDFKVLINASNFYDAVKAFSFYKKIKIVFNENNSKLEIMGESQDKKEEKCEDHLKEPTFSYEEIENYNYDMINEDYTFEIELKQKSFKKIINRIAFSAHFDESKNVLNGVFFTKGEDFKLLLVSTNGHRMSICKTEVIVEEDVNFIVPVKIFNFLKHLMSGEGMVKIKSSDKKFYVEFDNYKIACSLINGNYPDYESIIPKEQENKSLVSLSILKDRLARVNLYVDKSKKLILTFSELQLKLLGEDLITGRKGEFFIKNPNYLYEGSDEVVAINISYFIEAISVFETSKIEIQFNSGNVLKLSEPENFNFTHLIMPMSLG
;
A
#
# COMPACT_ATOMS: atom_id res chain seq x y z
N MET A 1 -37.80 31.81 -2.65
CA MET A 1 -37.14 31.02 -3.70
C MET A 1 -36.28 30.03 -2.95
N LEU A 2 -36.58 28.76 -3.06
CA LEU A 2 -35.78 27.70 -2.44
C LEU A 2 -34.41 27.70 -3.16
N ASN A 3 -33.37 28.14 -2.49
CA ASN A 3 -32.01 27.98 -3.01
C ASN A 3 -31.68 26.49 -2.94
N ASN A 4 -32.03 25.73 -3.97
CA ASN A 4 -31.55 24.37 -4.10
C ASN A 4 -30.08 24.44 -4.44
N THR A 5 -29.22 24.03 -3.50
CA THR A 5 -27.81 23.86 -3.70
C THR A 5 -27.56 22.61 -4.54
N PHE A 6 -26.77 22.69 -5.61
CA PHE A 6 -26.51 21.54 -6.48
C PHE A 6 -25.13 21.57 -7.12
N PHE A 7 -24.72 20.42 -7.62
CA PHE A 7 -23.59 20.31 -8.53
C PHE A 7 -23.87 19.29 -9.64
N ILE A 8 -23.11 19.41 -10.74
CA ILE A 8 -23.13 18.48 -11.87
C ILE A 8 -21.72 17.95 -12.08
N CYS A 9 -21.59 16.65 -12.22
CA CYS A 9 -20.31 15.98 -12.45
C CYS A 9 -20.43 14.80 -13.41
N GLU A 10 -19.27 14.30 -13.88
CA GLU A 10 -19.20 13.06 -14.66
C GLU A 10 -19.42 11.84 -13.75
N THR A 11 -20.38 10.98 -14.13
CA THR A 11 -20.82 9.84 -13.31
C THR A 11 -19.71 8.84 -13.01
N ASN A 12 -18.91 8.48 -14.02
CA ASN A 12 -17.81 7.53 -13.84
C ASN A 12 -16.70 8.09 -12.93
N GLN A 13 -16.41 9.39 -13.02
CA GLN A 13 -15.39 10.04 -12.23
C GLN A 13 -15.79 10.05 -10.75
N ILE A 14 -16.98 10.55 -10.42
CA ILE A 14 -17.42 10.58 -9.01
C ILE A 14 -17.59 9.17 -8.44
N THR A 15 -18.09 8.20 -9.20
CA THR A 15 -18.22 6.81 -8.75
C THR A 15 -16.85 6.23 -8.36
N SER A 16 -15.82 6.44 -9.19
CA SER A 16 -14.45 6.00 -8.91
C SER A 16 -13.87 6.65 -7.65
N GLU A 17 -14.10 7.94 -7.46
CA GLU A 17 -13.58 8.64 -6.27
C GLU A 17 -14.30 8.22 -4.98
N ILE A 18 -15.61 8.01 -5.02
CA ILE A 18 -16.37 7.46 -3.88
C ILE A 18 -15.86 6.05 -3.53
N GLU A 19 -15.59 5.20 -4.52
CA GLU A 19 -15.07 3.85 -4.29
C GLU A 19 -13.72 3.88 -3.58
N LYS A 20 -12.80 4.75 -4.01
CA LYS A 20 -11.49 4.94 -3.37
C LYS A 20 -11.63 5.45 -1.93
N ALA A 21 -12.46 6.48 -1.73
CA ALA A 21 -12.72 7.04 -0.41
C ALA A 21 -13.34 6.01 0.55
N LYS A 22 -14.26 5.18 0.04
CA LYS A 22 -14.90 4.08 0.78
C LYS A 22 -13.88 3.00 1.21
N GLY A 23 -12.79 2.82 0.45
CA GLY A 23 -11.70 1.89 0.77
C GLY A 23 -10.99 2.17 2.10
N ILE A 24 -11.08 3.39 2.63
CA ILE A 24 -10.53 3.77 3.95
C ILE A 24 -11.47 3.35 5.08
N ILE A 25 -12.78 3.39 4.85
CA ILE A 25 -13.80 3.21 5.87
C ILE A 25 -13.86 1.75 6.31
N LEU A 26 -13.58 1.50 7.59
CA LEU A 26 -13.64 0.17 8.20
C LEU A 26 -15.03 -0.17 8.74
N ASN A 27 -15.73 0.83 9.26
CA ASN A 27 -17.04 0.65 9.89
C ASN A 27 -18.12 0.58 8.82
N ARG A 28 -18.92 -0.50 8.84
CA ARG A 28 -20.05 -0.70 7.92
C ARG A 28 -21.41 -0.40 8.56
N ASN A 29 -21.43 0.08 9.79
CA ASN A 29 -22.68 0.45 10.45
C ASN A 29 -23.24 1.75 9.83
N MET A 30 -24.37 1.66 9.17
CA MET A 30 -24.98 2.77 8.42
C MET A 30 -25.28 4.03 9.27
N ASN A 31 -25.46 3.88 10.56
CA ASN A 31 -25.79 4.97 11.47
C ASN A 31 -24.56 5.57 12.17
N ASP A 32 -23.36 5.10 11.84
CA ASP A 32 -22.14 5.64 12.43
C ASP A 32 -21.54 6.69 11.50
N ILE A 33 -21.26 7.88 12.03
CA ILE A 33 -20.61 8.98 11.28
C ILE A 33 -19.27 8.55 10.66
N TRP A 34 -18.59 7.56 11.25
CA TRP A 34 -17.33 7.01 10.72
C TRP A 34 -17.53 6.05 9.53
N SER A 35 -18.77 5.76 9.16
CA SER A 35 -19.14 5.08 7.92
C SER A 35 -19.45 6.05 6.78
N ALA A 36 -19.33 7.35 7.01
CA ALA A 36 -19.73 8.40 6.09
C ALA A 36 -18.58 9.01 5.31
N LEU A 37 -18.93 9.65 4.20
CA LEU A 37 -18.11 10.56 3.42
C LEU A 37 -18.52 11.99 3.71
N LEU A 38 -17.54 12.85 3.89
CA LEU A 38 -17.74 14.27 3.93
C LEU A 38 -17.56 14.83 2.52
N ILE A 39 -18.64 15.37 1.97
CA ILE A 39 -18.70 15.97 0.65
C ILE A 39 -18.70 17.47 0.82
N GLU A 40 -17.68 18.16 0.29
CA GLU A 40 -17.62 19.62 0.27
C GLU A 40 -17.64 20.11 -1.17
N VAL A 41 -18.62 20.92 -1.49
CA VAL A 41 -18.71 21.64 -2.77
C VAL A 41 -18.18 23.06 -2.55
N LYS A 42 -17.14 23.41 -3.29
CA LYS A 42 -16.51 24.73 -3.28
C LYS A 42 -16.37 25.25 -4.70
N ARG A 43 -17.35 26.06 -5.13
CA ARG A 43 -17.43 26.59 -6.50
C ARG A 43 -17.34 25.44 -7.54
N SER A 44 -16.24 25.40 -8.30
CA SER A 44 -16.02 24.42 -9.37
C SER A 44 -15.35 23.13 -8.93
N ASN A 45 -15.20 22.88 -7.62
CA ASN A 45 -14.54 21.72 -7.06
C ASN A 45 -15.45 20.95 -6.12
N LEU A 46 -15.45 19.63 -6.27
CA LEU A 46 -15.99 18.68 -5.30
C LEU A 46 -14.85 18.05 -4.55
N ILE A 47 -14.86 18.17 -3.24
CA ILE A 47 -13.86 17.56 -2.35
C ILE A 47 -14.57 16.43 -1.60
N ILE A 48 -14.06 15.20 -1.76
CA ILE A 48 -14.56 13.99 -1.11
C ILE A 48 -13.55 13.61 -0.04
N LYS A 49 -14.02 13.50 1.21
CA LYS A 49 -13.18 13.17 2.36
C LYS A 49 -13.70 11.94 3.08
N SER A 50 -12.78 11.10 3.54
CA SER A 50 -13.09 9.96 4.41
C SER A 50 -11.98 9.73 5.44
N THR A 51 -12.31 9.07 6.54
CA THR A 51 -11.34 8.70 7.57
C THR A 51 -11.82 7.48 8.35
N ASP A 52 -10.85 6.67 8.83
CA ASP A 52 -11.05 5.65 9.86
C ASP A 52 -10.48 6.10 11.22
N ARG A 53 -10.27 7.41 11.40
CA ARG A 53 -9.61 8.13 12.52
C ARG A 53 -8.09 8.09 12.49
N ASN A 54 -7.48 7.08 11.88
CA ASN A 54 -6.03 6.95 11.76
C ASN A 54 -5.51 7.33 10.38
N ILE A 55 -6.31 7.05 9.34
CA ILE A 55 -6.03 7.40 7.95
C ILE A 55 -7.06 8.42 7.50
N PHE A 56 -6.61 9.45 6.82
CA PHE A 56 -7.40 10.55 6.24
C PHE A 56 -7.17 10.56 4.73
N PHE A 57 -8.24 10.61 3.99
CA PHE A 57 -8.24 10.65 2.54
C PHE A 57 -9.03 11.85 2.04
N GLU A 58 -8.46 12.58 1.11
CA GLU A 58 -9.10 13.67 0.39
C GLU A 58 -8.84 13.52 -1.10
N SER A 59 -9.90 13.59 -1.91
CA SER A 59 -9.79 13.75 -3.37
C SER A 59 -10.57 14.95 -3.85
N THR A 60 -10.05 15.60 -4.90
CA THR A 60 -10.67 16.80 -5.49
C THR A 60 -10.95 16.56 -6.95
N ILE A 61 -12.20 16.74 -7.39
CA ILE A 61 -12.60 16.66 -8.79
C ILE A 61 -13.29 17.94 -9.25
N ALA A 62 -13.16 18.26 -10.55
CA ALA A 62 -13.82 19.40 -11.16
C ALA A 62 -15.31 19.10 -11.36
N ILE A 63 -16.16 20.08 -11.03
CA ILE A 63 -17.61 20.00 -11.13
C ILE A 63 -18.17 21.31 -11.69
N ILE A 64 -19.47 21.33 -11.97
CA ILE A 64 -20.22 22.55 -12.25
C ILE A 64 -21.12 22.81 -11.04
N SER A 65 -20.88 23.91 -10.33
CA SER A 65 -21.72 24.37 -9.21
C SER A 65 -21.69 25.89 -9.13
N GLU A 66 -22.79 26.48 -8.65
CA GLU A 66 -22.91 27.91 -8.36
C GLU A 66 -22.91 28.21 -6.86
N THR A 67 -23.00 27.15 -6.05
CA THR A 67 -23.17 27.27 -4.59
C THR A 67 -22.17 26.41 -3.85
N ASP A 68 -21.70 26.89 -2.71
CA ASP A 68 -20.86 26.15 -1.80
C ASP A 68 -21.76 25.50 -0.75
N PHE A 69 -21.48 24.23 -0.44
CA PHE A 69 -22.15 23.52 0.64
C PHE A 69 -21.34 22.34 1.14
N LYS A 70 -21.73 21.79 2.26
CA LYS A 70 -21.07 20.66 2.92
C LYS A 70 -22.13 19.69 3.42
N VAL A 71 -21.90 18.40 3.18
CA VAL A 71 -22.82 17.34 3.60
C VAL A 71 -22.05 16.09 4.00
N LEU A 72 -22.56 15.39 5.02
CA LEU A 72 -22.07 14.10 5.45
C LEU A 72 -23.09 13.04 5.03
N ILE A 73 -22.64 11.99 4.33
CA ILE A 73 -23.51 10.95 3.77
C ILE A 73 -22.89 9.57 3.94
N ASN A 74 -23.69 8.54 4.19
CA ASN A 74 -23.20 7.17 4.28
C ASN A 74 -22.51 6.74 2.97
N ALA A 75 -21.27 6.27 3.07
CA ALA A 75 -20.41 5.96 1.93
C ALA A 75 -20.98 4.86 1.02
N SER A 76 -21.55 3.81 1.61
CA SER A 76 -22.09 2.68 0.85
C SER A 76 -23.34 3.06 0.12
N ASN A 77 -24.28 3.70 0.80
CA ASN A 77 -25.54 4.16 0.20
C ASN A 77 -25.27 5.15 -0.94
N PHE A 78 -24.37 6.10 -0.71
CA PHE A 78 -24.02 7.09 -1.73
C PHE A 78 -23.36 6.47 -2.95
N TYR A 79 -22.43 5.51 -2.73
CA TYR A 79 -21.83 4.75 -3.81
C TYR A 79 -22.88 4.00 -4.65
N ASP A 80 -23.77 3.26 -3.99
CA ASP A 80 -24.79 2.46 -4.66
C ASP A 80 -25.79 3.36 -5.42
N ALA A 81 -26.18 4.49 -4.83
CA ALA A 81 -27.07 5.47 -5.45
C ALA A 81 -26.42 6.10 -6.71
N VAL A 82 -25.16 6.56 -6.62
CA VAL A 82 -24.46 7.14 -7.79
C VAL A 82 -24.23 6.08 -8.86
N LYS A 83 -23.87 4.86 -8.49
CA LYS A 83 -23.64 3.74 -9.41
C LYS A 83 -24.91 3.33 -10.18
N ALA A 84 -26.09 3.50 -9.60
CA ALA A 84 -27.36 3.26 -10.27
C ALA A 84 -27.56 4.16 -11.51
N PHE A 85 -26.88 5.31 -11.56
CA PHE A 85 -26.89 6.23 -12.70
C PHE A 85 -25.72 6.03 -13.69
N SER A 86 -25.04 4.89 -13.67
CA SER A 86 -23.87 4.60 -14.53
C SER A 86 -24.14 4.69 -16.04
N PHE A 87 -25.40 4.61 -16.48
CA PHE A 87 -25.82 4.82 -17.87
C PHE A 87 -25.77 6.29 -18.30
N TYR A 88 -25.85 7.23 -17.37
CA TYR A 88 -25.78 8.65 -17.65
C TYR A 88 -24.33 9.11 -17.63
N LYS A 89 -23.90 9.86 -18.63
CA LYS A 89 -22.55 10.44 -18.68
C LYS A 89 -22.32 11.43 -17.55
N LYS A 90 -23.35 12.22 -17.23
CA LYS A 90 -23.37 13.18 -16.15
C LYS A 90 -24.58 12.98 -15.25
N ILE A 91 -24.40 13.34 -14.00
CA ILE A 91 -25.46 13.39 -12.99
C ILE A 91 -25.50 14.78 -12.37
N LYS A 92 -26.68 15.16 -11.98
CA LYS A 92 -26.97 16.33 -11.15
C LYS A 92 -27.30 15.86 -9.74
N ILE A 93 -26.61 16.38 -8.75
CA ILE A 93 -26.85 16.09 -7.34
C ILE A 93 -27.32 17.38 -6.66
N VAL A 94 -28.51 17.33 -6.06
CA VAL A 94 -29.13 18.45 -5.37
C VAL A 94 -29.16 18.17 -3.88
N PHE A 95 -28.69 19.08 -3.07
CA PHE A 95 -28.84 19.02 -1.62
C PHE A 95 -30.03 19.86 -1.17
N ASN A 96 -30.96 19.26 -0.43
CA ASN A 96 -32.09 19.90 0.16
C ASN A 96 -31.92 20.00 1.68
N GLU A 97 -31.54 21.17 2.15
CA GLU A 97 -31.27 21.44 3.57
C GLU A 97 -32.48 21.20 4.46
N ASN A 98 -33.72 21.49 3.95
CA ASN A 98 -34.94 21.42 4.76
C ASN A 98 -35.29 19.99 5.19
N ASN A 99 -34.94 18.99 4.40
CA ASN A 99 -35.26 17.59 4.69
C ASN A 99 -34.02 16.70 4.86
N SER A 100 -32.83 17.31 4.88
CA SER A 100 -31.52 16.61 5.01
C SER A 100 -31.42 15.44 4.03
N LYS A 101 -31.61 15.68 2.73
CA LYS A 101 -31.50 14.66 1.68
C LYS A 101 -30.71 15.16 0.49
N LEU A 102 -29.89 14.25 -0.07
CA LEU A 102 -29.35 14.38 -1.42
C LEU A 102 -30.32 13.74 -2.43
N GLU A 103 -30.59 14.45 -3.49
CA GLU A 103 -31.37 13.96 -4.64
C GLU A 103 -30.45 13.85 -5.85
N ILE A 104 -30.36 12.65 -6.43
CA ILE A 104 -29.48 12.32 -7.56
C ILE A 104 -30.36 12.13 -8.79
N MET A 105 -30.02 12.78 -9.89
CA MET A 105 -30.75 12.74 -11.15
C MET A 105 -29.80 12.56 -12.32
N GLY A 106 -30.17 11.77 -13.30
CA GLY A 106 -29.46 11.68 -14.57
C GLY A 106 -29.56 12.99 -15.36
N GLU A 107 -28.47 13.41 -16.00
CA GLU A 107 -28.48 14.56 -16.90
C GLU A 107 -28.47 14.10 -18.36
N SER A 108 -29.57 14.32 -19.11
CA SER A 108 -29.65 14.01 -20.52
C SER A 108 -28.84 15.01 -21.34
N GLN A 109 -28.07 14.52 -22.33
CA GLN A 109 -27.25 15.35 -23.21
C GLN A 109 -28.05 15.97 -24.38
N ASP A 110 -29.17 15.37 -24.74
CA ASP A 110 -30.00 15.83 -25.87
C ASP A 110 -31.25 16.54 -25.41
N LYS A 111 -31.40 17.80 -25.85
CA LYS A 111 -32.62 18.59 -25.63
C LYS A 111 -33.89 17.98 -26.22
N LYS A 112 -33.79 16.84 -26.93
CA LYS A 112 -34.88 16.11 -27.59
C LYS A 112 -35.29 14.82 -26.87
N GLU A 113 -34.47 14.35 -25.92
CA GLU A 113 -34.87 13.22 -25.08
C GLU A 113 -35.80 13.71 -23.96
N GLU A 114 -36.82 12.91 -23.65
CA GLU A 114 -37.72 13.15 -22.53
C GLU A 114 -36.94 13.48 -21.27
N LYS A 115 -37.43 14.44 -20.48
CA LYS A 115 -36.85 14.77 -19.19
C LYS A 115 -36.64 13.48 -18.42
N CYS A 116 -35.38 13.17 -18.07
CA CYS A 116 -35.12 12.04 -17.21
C CYS A 116 -35.91 12.21 -15.91
N GLU A 117 -36.88 11.32 -15.70
CA GLU A 117 -37.68 11.27 -14.47
C GLU A 117 -36.99 10.42 -13.36
N ASP A 118 -35.88 9.75 -13.71
CA ASP A 118 -35.15 8.92 -12.77
C ASP A 118 -34.50 9.81 -11.71
N HIS A 119 -34.87 9.57 -10.47
CA HIS A 119 -34.24 10.22 -9.32
C HIS A 119 -34.19 9.28 -8.12
N LEU A 120 -33.13 9.43 -7.32
CA LEU A 120 -32.96 8.75 -6.04
C LEU A 120 -32.74 9.78 -4.94
N LYS A 121 -33.21 9.48 -3.74
CA LYS A 121 -33.09 10.34 -2.56
C LYS A 121 -32.39 9.59 -1.45
N GLU A 122 -31.20 10.09 -1.05
CA GLU A 122 -30.43 9.53 0.03
C GLU A 122 -30.46 10.44 1.25
N PRO A 123 -30.68 9.89 2.46
CA PRO A 123 -30.61 10.66 3.69
C PRO A 123 -29.15 11.10 3.96
N THR A 124 -29.00 12.29 4.52
CA THR A 124 -27.72 12.81 5.00
C THR A 124 -27.72 12.90 6.52
N PHE A 125 -26.55 12.92 7.11
CA PHE A 125 -26.39 13.20 8.54
C PHE A 125 -26.76 14.67 8.84
N SER A 126 -27.12 14.94 10.09
CA SER A 126 -27.46 16.28 10.56
C SER A 126 -26.25 17.22 10.57
N TYR A 127 -26.51 18.52 10.68
CA TYR A 127 -25.44 19.52 10.82
C TYR A 127 -24.56 19.29 12.05
N GLU A 128 -25.16 18.90 13.18
CA GLU A 128 -24.46 18.58 14.42
C GLU A 128 -23.49 17.38 14.23
N GLU A 129 -23.91 16.36 13.45
CA GLU A 129 -23.07 15.22 13.12
C GLU A 129 -21.91 15.61 12.19
N ILE A 130 -22.11 16.59 11.30
CA ILE A 130 -21.04 17.14 10.45
C ILE A 130 -19.98 17.83 11.32
N GLU A 131 -20.38 18.60 12.34
CA GLU A 131 -19.46 19.26 13.25
C GLU A 131 -18.69 18.25 14.12
N ASN A 132 -19.32 17.15 14.50
CA ASN A 132 -18.73 16.06 15.26
C ASN A 132 -17.83 15.15 14.41
N TYR A 133 -17.92 15.23 13.08
CA TYR A 133 -17.03 14.49 12.17
C TYR A 133 -15.66 15.14 12.13
N ASN A 134 -14.82 14.72 13.06
CA ASN A 134 -13.47 15.25 13.20
C ASN A 134 -12.58 14.73 12.05
N TYR A 135 -12.59 15.46 10.94
CA TYR A 135 -11.67 15.25 9.82
C TYR A 135 -10.46 16.17 10.01
N ASP A 136 -9.49 15.68 10.76
CA ASP A 136 -8.31 16.46 11.14
C ASP A 136 -7.11 16.09 10.26
N MET A 137 -7.10 16.62 9.05
CA MET A 137 -5.91 16.69 8.19
C MET A 137 -5.26 18.08 8.41
N ILE A 138 -4.82 18.35 9.66
CA ILE A 138 -4.24 19.65 9.99
C ILE A 138 -2.88 19.79 9.32
N ASN A 139 -2.64 20.95 8.73
CA ASN A 139 -1.31 21.40 8.34
C ASN A 139 -0.53 21.71 9.62
N GLU A 140 0.25 20.77 10.08
CA GLU A 140 1.26 20.95 11.12
C GLU A 140 2.55 21.46 10.46
N ASP A 141 3.48 21.99 11.26
CA ASP A 141 4.83 22.27 10.79
C ASP A 141 5.50 20.94 10.41
N TYR A 142 5.89 20.81 9.15
CA TYR A 142 6.55 19.63 8.66
C TYR A 142 8.02 19.63 9.08
N THR A 143 8.46 18.52 9.68
CA THR A 143 9.87 18.26 10.03
C THR A 143 10.61 17.50 8.93
N PHE A 144 9.88 16.98 7.93
CA PHE A 144 10.43 16.24 6.81
C PHE A 144 9.59 16.49 5.56
N GLU A 145 10.24 16.76 4.43
CA GLU A 145 9.58 16.89 3.13
C GLU A 145 10.51 16.41 2.01
N ILE A 146 9.97 15.55 1.13
CA ILE A 146 10.64 15.12 -0.11
C ILE A 146 9.65 15.05 -1.26
N GLU A 147 10.18 15.10 -2.47
CA GLU A 147 9.44 14.89 -3.70
C GLU A 147 10.15 13.88 -4.60
N LEU A 148 9.41 12.91 -5.15
CA LEU A 148 9.96 11.89 -6.03
C LEU A 148 8.93 11.45 -7.07
N LYS A 149 9.39 10.71 -8.10
CA LYS A 149 8.47 10.15 -9.12
C LYS A 149 7.56 9.10 -8.50
N GLN A 150 6.25 9.14 -8.80
CA GLN A 150 5.29 8.13 -8.34
C GLN A 150 5.75 6.70 -8.65
N LYS A 151 6.30 6.46 -9.85
CA LYS A 151 6.84 5.16 -10.26
C LYS A 151 7.93 4.66 -9.31
N SER A 152 8.83 5.56 -8.88
CA SER A 152 9.91 5.22 -7.94
C SER A 152 9.36 4.89 -6.56
N PHE A 153 8.42 5.70 -6.06
CA PHE A 153 7.80 5.45 -4.76
C PHE A 153 6.97 4.16 -4.74
N LYS A 154 6.20 3.90 -5.80
CA LYS A 154 5.45 2.65 -5.96
C LYS A 154 6.35 1.43 -5.96
N LYS A 155 7.52 1.52 -6.60
CA LYS A 155 8.56 0.47 -6.57
C LYS A 155 9.09 0.25 -5.14
N ILE A 156 9.39 1.33 -4.41
CA ILE A 156 9.83 1.26 -3.01
C ILE A 156 8.76 0.58 -2.15
N ILE A 157 7.50 1.02 -2.24
CA ILE A 157 6.38 0.42 -1.50
C ILE A 157 6.27 -1.09 -1.77
N ASN A 158 6.35 -1.50 -3.03
CA ASN A 158 6.30 -2.92 -3.39
C ASN A 158 7.42 -3.74 -2.77
N ARG A 159 8.60 -3.15 -2.60
CA ARG A 159 9.79 -3.80 -2.05
C ARG A 159 9.79 -3.91 -0.52
N ILE A 160 9.01 -3.07 0.18
CA ILE A 160 9.07 -3.02 1.64
C ILE A 160 7.78 -3.44 2.32
N ALA A 161 6.60 -3.10 1.79
CA ALA A 161 5.34 -3.24 2.51
C ALA A 161 5.02 -4.69 2.93
N PHE A 162 5.41 -5.69 2.12
CA PHE A 162 5.11 -7.09 2.38
C PHE A 162 5.91 -7.70 3.55
N SER A 163 6.99 -7.06 3.98
CA SER A 163 7.85 -7.56 5.07
C SER A 163 7.40 -7.11 6.45
N ALA A 164 6.53 -6.10 6.54
CA ALA A 164 6.00 -5.65 7.81
C ALA A 164 5.07 -6.70 8.45
N HIS A 165 4.88 -6.60 9.75
CA HIS A 165 3.93 -7.42 10.50
C HIS A 165 2.50 -6.88 10.29
N PHE A 166 1.49 -7.75 10.41
CA PHE A 166 0.08 -7.36 10.21
C PHE A 166 -0.78 -7.61 11.47
N ASP A 167 -0.16 -8.04 12.57
CA ASP A 167 -0.87 -8.32 13.82
C ASP A 167 -0.71 -7.15 14.80
N GLU A 168 -1.80 -6.69 15.38
CA GLU A 168 -1.85 -5.56 16.32
C GLU A 168 -0.98 -5.75 17.58
N SER A 169 -0.58 -6.99 17.90
CA SER A 169 0.26 -7.32 19.05
C SER A 169 1.69 -6.75 18.99
N LYS A 170 2.20 -6.41 17.79
CA LYS A 170 3.56 -5.88 17.59
C LYS A 170 3.52 -4.52 16.90
N ASN A 171 3.03 -3.52 17.61
CA ASN A 171 2.70 -2.21 17.07
C ASN A 171 3.80 -1.58 16.19
N VAL A 172 5.06 -1.51 16.64
CA VAL A 172 6.16 -0.89 15.87
C VAL A 172 6.52 -1.66 14.59
N LEU A 173 6.34 -3.00 14.58
CA LEU A 173 6.60 -3.83 13.40
C LEU A 173 5.47 -3.81 12.37
N ASN A 174 4.31 -3.23 12.70
CA ASN A 174 3.21 -2.99 11.76
C ASN A 174 3.47 -1.79 10.85
N GLY A 175 4.65 -1.22 10.91
CA GLY A 175 5.04 -0.05 10.17
C GLY A 175 6.29 -0.24 9.33
N VAL A 176 6.51 0.74 8.47
CA VAL A 176 7.74 0.97 7.73
C VAL A 176 8.50 2.07 8.43
N PHE A 177 9.72 1.78 8.79
CA PHE A 177 10.63 2.71 9.43
C PHE A 177 11.36 3.55 8.40
N PHE A 178 11.26 4.86 8.52
CA PHE A 178 12.01 5.84 7.74
C PHE A 178 13.20 6.31 8.56
N THR A 179 14.38 6.20 7.99
CA THR A 179 15.62 6.59 8.66
C THR A 179 16.66 7.10 7.65
N LYS A 180 17.65 7.79 8.16
CA LYS A 180 18.80 8.28 7.37
C LYS A 180 19.94 7.26 7.43
N GLY A 181 20.46 6.85 6.28
CA GLY A 181 21.66 6.01 6.18
C GLY A 181 22.95 6.80 6.41
N GLU A 182 24.07 6.07 6.59
CA GLU A 182 25.40 6.66 6.78
C GLU A 182 25.86 7.57 5.63
N ASP A 183 25.37 7.31 4.40
CA ASP A 183 25.62 8.12 3.21
C ASP A 183 24.57 9.25 2.98
N PHE A 184 23.86 9.64 4.02
CA PHE A 184 22.78 10.65 4.01
C PHE A 184 21.61 10.31 3.10
N LYS A 185 21.49 9.08 2.58
CA LYS A 185 20.36 8.64 1.79
C LYS A 185 19.23 8.16 2.68
N LEU A 186 18.00 8.45 2.26
CA LEU A 186 16.81 7.96 2.93
C LEU A 186 16.71 6.43 2.79
N LEU A 187 16.59 5.75 3.92
CA LEU A 187 16.34 4.31 4.03
C LEU A 187 14.92 4.07 4.50
N LEU A 188 14.30 3.04 3.94
CA LEU A 188 13.02 2.51 4.39
C LEU A 188 13.22 1.05 4.79
N VAL A 189 12.82 0.70 6.01
CA VAL A 189 13.01 -0.63 6.60
C VAL A 189 11.67 -1.18 7.07
N SER A 190 11.44 -2.45 6.82
CA SER A 190 10.28 -3.17 7.36
C SER A 190 10.65 -4.60 7.75
N THR A 191 10.07 -5.11 8.83
CA THR A 191 10.33 -6.47 9.32
C THR A 191 9.13 -7.01 10.10
N ASN A 192 8.99 -8.34 10.12
CA ASN A 192 8.06 -9.05 11.00
C ASN A 192 8.80 -9.93 12.06
N GLY A 193 10.12 -9.79 12.15
CA GLY A 193 10.99 -10.59 13.00
C GLY A 193 11.50 -11.89 12.36
N HIS A 194 10.96 -12.32 11.22
CA HIS A 194 11.40 -13.51 10.48
C HIS A 194 11.99 -13.19 9.10
N ARG A 195 11.68 -12.01 8.60
CA ARG A 195 12.22 -11.44 7.36
C ARG A 195 12.34 -9.93 7.49
N MET A 196 13.16 -9.31 6.67
CA MET A 196 13.34 -7.87 6.64
C MET A 196 13.61 -7.38 5.24
N SER A 197 13.00 -6.26 4.87
CA SER A 197 13.30 -5.52 3.64
C SER A 197 13.94 -4.19 3.98
N ILE A 198 14.99 -3.85 3.27
CA ILE A 198 15.69 -2.56 3.35
C ILE A 198 15.74 -1.98 1.95
N CYS A 199 15.17 -0.81 1.77
CA CYS A 199 15.19 -0.08 0.52
C CYS A 199 15.93 1.24 0.71
N LYS A 200 17.06 1.39 0.02
CA LYS A 200 17.84 2.62 -0.04
C LYS A 200 17.37 3.44 -1.22
N THR A 201 17.05 4.68 -0.99
CA THR A 201 16.61 5.60 -2.04
C THR A 201 17.77 6.42 -2.57
N GLU A 202 17.54 7.15 -3.68
CA GLU A 202 18.49 8.16 -4.14
C GLU A 202 18.23 9.56 -3.52
N VAL A 203 17.28 9.65 -2.59
CA VAL A 203 16.93 10.88 -1.91
C VAL A 203 17.94 11.16 -0.81
N ILE A 204 18.61 12.31 -0.88
CA ILE A 204 19.50 12.78 0.16
C ILE A 204 18.67 13.53 1.21
N VAL A 205 18.89 13.21 2.48
CA VAL A 205 18.25 13.84 3.63
C VAL A 205 19.34 14.37 4.57
N GLU A 206 19.31 15.68 4.79
CA GLU A 206 20.31 16.34 5.66
C GLU A 206 19.92 16.23 7.13
N GLU A 207 18.63 16.31 7.42
CA GLU A 207 18.07 16.23 8.76
C GLU A 207 17.96 14.80 9.27
N ASP A 208 17.82 14.64 10.58
CA ASP A 208 17.59 13.33 11.17
C ASP A 208 16.17 12.85 10.87
N VAL A 209 16.07 11.70 10.24
CA VAL A 209 14.82 11.04 9.90
C VAL A 209 14.66 9.81 10.80
N ASN A 210 13.60 9.79 11.60
CA ASN A 210 13.33 8.69 12.53
C ASN A 210 11.83 8.65 12.85
N PHE A 211 11.04 7.99 11.96
CA PHE A 211 9.61 7.81 12.20
C PHE A 211 9.09 6.53 11.56
N ILE A 212 7.99 6.01 12.12
CA ILE A 212 7.38 4.74 11.71
C ILE A 212 5.99 5.02 11.12
N VAL A 213 5.80 4.63 9.86
CA VAL A 213 4.56 4.83 9.12
C VAL A 213 3.79 3.50 9.05
N PRO A 214 2.50 3.45 9.43
CA PRO A 214 1.70 2.23 9.35
C PRO A 214 1.71 1.61 7.95
N VAL A 215 1.98 0.31 7.84
CA VAL A 215 2.05 -0.38 6.54
C VAL A 215 0.72 -0.33 5.76
N LYS A 216 -0.39 -0.18 6.46
CA LYS A 216 -1.73 -0.08 5.88
C LYS A 216 -1.85 1.04 4.84
N ILE A 217 -1.19 2.21 5.09
CA ILE A 217 -1.26 3.32 4.14
C ILE A 217 -0.55 2.98 2.83
N PHE A 218 0.57 2.26 2.87
CA PHE A 218 1.31 1.87 1.66
C PHE A 218 0.53 0.91 0.79
N ASN A 219 -0.21 -0.03 1.39
CA ASN A 219 -1.11 -0.92 0.66
C ASN A 219 -2.22 -0.13 -0.05
N PHE A 220 -2.75 0.90 0.59
CA PHE A 220 -3.73 1.80 -0.01
C PHE A 220 -3.12 2.64 -1.14
N LEU A 221 -1.98 3.29 -0.91
CA LEU A 221 -1.28 4.11 -1.90
C LEU A 221 -0.89 3.34 -3.16
N LYS A 222 -0.47 2.08 -3.01
CA LYS A 222 -0.11 1.21 -4.13
C LYS A 222 -1.21 1.08 -5.18
N HIS A 223 -2.47 1.06 -4.76
CA HIS A 223 -3.63 0.95 -5.65
C HIS A 223 -4.08 2.30 -6.21
N LEU A 224 -3.81 3.40 -5.51
CA LEU A 224 -4.20 4.74 -5.95
C LEU A 224 -3.25 5.34 -6.98
N MET A 225 -1.94 5.19 -6.79
CA MET A 225 -0.94 5.80 -7.67
C MET A 225 -0.98 5.20 -9.07
N SER A 226 -1.11 6.05 -10.09
CA SER A 226 -0.99 5.66 -11.51
C SER A 226 0.42 5.21 -11.87
N GLY A 227 1.42 5.79 -11.22
CA GLY A 227 2.85 5.63 -11.51
C GLY A 227 3.41 6.72 -12.42
N GLU A 228 2.58 7.67 -12.83
CA GLU A 228 2.95 8.87 -13.58
C GLU A 228 2.99 10.09 -12.67
N GLY A 229 3.78 11.09 -13.02
CA GLY A 229 3.91 12.33 -12.24
C GLY A 229 4.77 12.19 -10.99
N MET A 230 4.62 13.19 -10.12
CA MET A 230 5.38 13.33 -8.87
C MET A 230 4.50 12.99 -7.67
N VAL A 231 5.13 12.58 -6.59
CA VAL A 231 4.53 12.40 -5.27
C VAL A 231 5.32 13.20 -4.26
N LYS A 232 4.62 13.99 -3.48
CA LYS A 232 5.17 14.75 -2.36
C LYS A 232 4.88 14.02 -1.06
N ILE A 233 5.91 13.80 -0.27
CA ILE A 233 5.85 13.08 1.00
C ILE A 233 6.34 14.03 2.08
N LYS A 234 5.54 14.15 3.15
CA LYS A 234 5.85 15.00 4.29
C LYS A 234 5.60 14.26 5.60
N SER A 235 6.28 14.66 6.63
CA SER A 235 6.02 14.20 8.00
C SER A 235 6.09 15.33 8.98
N SER A 236 5.22 15.32 9.97
CA SER A 236 5.33 16.05 11.23
C SER A 236 5.71 15.07 12.34
N ASP A 237 5.75 15.52 13.59
CA ASP A 237 6.00 14.65 14.75
C ASP A 237 4.92 13.58 14.96
N LYS A 238 3.72 13.77 14.42
CA LYS A 238 2.55 12.91 14.69
C LYS A 238 1.96 12.25 13.46
N LYS A 239 2.13 12.85 12.28
CA LYS A 239 1.43 12.43 11.06
C LYS A 239 2.38 12.34 9.87
N PHE A 240 2.06 11.43 8.98
CA PHE A 240 2.66 11.25 7.68
C PHE A 240 1.67 11.66 6.60
N TYR A 241 2.14 12.40 5.58
CA TYR A 241 1.32 12.97 4.51
C TYR A 241 1.87 12.57 3.15
N VAL A 242 0.95 12.32 2.22
CA VAL A 242 1.28 12.02 0.82
C VAL A 242 0.33 12.80 -0.08
N GLU A 243 0.89 13.56 -1.01
CA GLU A 243 0.14 14.36 -1.98
C GLU A 243 0.59 13.98 -3.40
N PHE A 244 -0.35 13.67 -4.27
CA PHE A 244 -0.12 13.39 -5.69
C PHE A 244 -1.42 13.52 -6.46
N ASP A 245 -1.34 13.92 -7.72
CA ASP A 245 -2.49 14.14 -8.61
C ASP A 245 -3.57 15.01 -7.93
N ASN A 246 -4.74 14.46 -7.71
CA ASN A 246 -5.85 15.12 -7.01
C ASN A 246 -6.07 14.57 -5.59
N TYR A 247 -5.11 13.81 -5.05
CA TYR A 247 -5.21 13.15 -3.75
C TYR A 247 -4.33 13.79 -2.69
N LYS A 248 -4.89 13.87 -1.48
CA LYS A 248 -4.14 14.09 -0.26
C LYS A 248 -4.50 13.00 0.74
N ILE A 249 -3.49 12.34 1.26
CA ILE A 249 -3.64 11.26 2.22
C ILE A 249 -2.75 11.55 3.42
N ALA A 250 -3.26 11.32 4.61
CA ALA A 250 -2.47 11.40 5.83
C ALA A 250 -2.73 10.18 6.72
N CYS A 251 -1.79 9.86 7.59
CA CYS A 251 -2.02 8.90 8.67
C CYS A 251 -1.24 9.27 9.92
N SER A 252 -1.71 8.80 11.06
CA SER A 252 -0.98 8.91 12.32
C SER A 252 0.27 8.03 12.27
N LEU A 253 1.39 8.53 12.79
CA LEU A 253 2.63 7.77 12.96
C LEU A 253 2.48 6.74 14.09
N ILE A 254 3.24 5.66 14.01
CA ILE A 254 3.34 4.68 15.09
C ILE A 254 4.38 5.17 16.09
N ASN A 255 3.97 5.34 17.35
CA ASN A 255 4.86 5.70 18.43
C ASN A 255 5.68 4.49 18.89
N GLY A 256 6.95 4.72 19.19
CA GLY A 256 7.86 3.73 19.74
C GLY A 256 9.22 3.69 19.03
N ASN A 257 10.14 2.92 19.58
CA ASN A 257 11.46 2.73 18.99
C ASN A 257 11.44 1.52 18.05
N TYR A 258 11.92 1.72 16.83
CA TYR A 258 12.11 0.60 15.90
C TYR A 258 13.27 -0.28 16.39
N PRO A 259 13.20 -1.62 16.23
CA PRO A 259 14.29 -2.51 16.63
C PRO A 259 15.61 -2.17 15.94
N ASP A 260 16.72 -2.50 16.60
CA ASP A 260 18.06 -2.40 16.00
C ASP A 260 18.18 -3.42 14.84
N TYR A 261 17.82 -2.96 13.65
CA TYR A 261 17.82 -3.76 12.43
C TYR A 261 19.24 -3.92 11.85
N GLU A 262 20.14 -3.00 12.16
CA GLU A 262 21.51 -2.99 11.60
C GLU A 262 22.35 -4.15 12.15
N SER A 263 22.15 -4.50 13.42
CA SER A 263 22.81 -5.64 14.06
C SER A 263 22.51 -6.99 13.40
N ILE A 264 21.39 -7.09 12.66
CA ILE A 264 20.97 -8.34 11.98
C ILE A 264 21.55 -8.43 10.57
N ILE A 265 22.01 -7.32 9.99
CA ILE A 265 22.56 -7.30 8.63
C ILE A 265 23.95 -7.93 8.65
N PRO A 266 24.17 -9.06 7.95
CA PRO A 266 25.50 -9.68 7.92
C PRO A 266 26.48 -8.78 7.17
N LYS A 267 27.64 -8.51 7.77
CA LYS A 267 28.69 -7.66 7.17
C LYS A 267 29.48 -8.40 6.12
N GLU A 268 29.85 -9.64 6.39
CA GLU A 268 30.62 -10.51 5.48
C GLU A 268 29.90 -11.83 5.28
N GLN A 269 29.91 -12.34 4.06
CA GLN A 269 29.27 -13.58 3.67
C GLN A 269 30.27 -14.45 2.88
N GLU A 270 30.49 -15.67 3.36
CA GLU A 270 31.41 -16.62 2.75
C GLU A 270 30.81 -17.34 1.55
N ASN A 271 29.49 -17.59 1.63
CA ASN A 271 28.76 -18.29 0.58
C ASN A 271 27.98 -17.29 -0.29
N LYS A 272 28.22 -17.33 -1.60
CA LYS A 272 27.58 -16.44 -2.58
C LYS A 272 27.08 -17.24 -3.77
N SER A 273 25.84 -17.03 -4.14
CA SER A 273 25.30 -17.61 -5.37
C SER A 273 24.63 -16.56 -6.24
N LEU A 274 24.80 -16.69 -7.56
CA LEU A 274 24.14 -15.89 -8.57
C LEU A 274 23.16 -16.78 -9.33
N VAL A 275 21.87 -16.48 -9.23
CA VAL A 275 20.80 -17.35 -9.74
C VAL A 275 19.94 -16.60 -10.74
N SER A 276 19.60 -17.24 -11.88
CA SER A 276 18.62 -16.71 -12.82
C SER A 276 17.26 -16.56 -12.14
N LEU A 277 16.74 -15.32 -12.09
CA LEU A 277 15.50 -15.01 -11.38
C LEU A 277 14.29 -15.72 -11.99
N SER A 278 14.21 -15.80 -13.30
CA SER A 278 13.09 -16.47 -13.99
C SER A 278 13.05 -17.97 -13.72
N ILE A 279 14.22 -18.62 -13.73
CA ILE A 279 14.33 -20.05 -13.43
C ILE A 279 14.04 -20.31 -11.95
N LEU A 280 14.53 -19.47 -11.06
CA LEU A 280 14.25 -19.57 -9.61
C LEU A 280 12.75 -19.45 -9.34
N LYS A 281 12.07 -18.47 -9.92
CA LYS A 281 10.60 -18.30 -9.82
C LYS A 281 9.85 -19.56 -10.29
N ASP A 282 10.24 -20.12 -11.46
CA ASP A 282 9.63 -21.36 -11.98
C ASP A 282 9.83 -22.55 -11.01
N ARG A 283 11.05 -22.76 -10.51
CA ARG A 283 11.34 -23.86 -9.60
C ARG A 283 10.62 -23.70 -8.26
N LEU A 284 10.55 -22.48 -7.72
CA LEU A 284 9.82 -22.19 -6.48
C LEU A 284 8.32 -22.41 -6.64
N ALA A 285 7.72 -22.02 -7.76
CA ALA A 285 6.30 -22.29 -8.02
C ALA A 285 5.98 -23.80 -8.00
N ARG A 286 6.89 -24.62 -8.58
CA ARG A 286 6.73 -26.08 -8.63
C ARG A 286 6.94 -26.74 -7.27
N VAL A 287 8.04 -26.40 -6.56
CA VAL A 287 8.35 -27.01 -5.26
C VAL A 287 7.32 -26.65 -4.19
N ASN A 288 6.70 -25.44 -4.29
CA ASN A 288 5.65 -25.00 -3.37
C ASN A 288 4.41 -25.94 -3.35
N LEU A 289 4.20 -26.74 -4.41
CA LEU A 289 3.12 -27.75 -4.46
C LEU A 289 3.37 -28.96 -3.55
N TYR A 290 4.59 -29.12 -3.07
CA TYR A 290 5.05 -30.24 -2.23
C TYR A 290 5.38 -29.83 -0.81
N VAL A 291 5.21 -28.57 -0.45
CA VAL A 291 5.46 -28.07 0.89
C VAL A 291 4.18 -28.11 1.72
N ASP A 292 4.27 -28.63 2.93
CA ASP A 292 3.17 -28.72 3.88
C ASP A 292 2.87 -27.37 4.58
N LYS A 293 2.05 -27.43 5.65
CA LYS A 293 1.67 -26.25 6.45
C LYS A 293 2.86 -25.58 7.15
N SER A 294 3.98 -26.28 7.35
CA SER A 294 5.19 -25.70 7.95
C SER A 294 5.86 -24.65 7.06
N LYS A 295 5.55 -24.67 5.76
CA LYS A 295 6.17 -23.82 4.74
C LYS A 295 7.70 -23.96 4.65
N LYS A 296 8.25 -25.11 5.09
CA LYS A 296 9.69 -25.35 5.07
C LYS A 296 10.17 -25.71 3.67
N LEU A 297 11.09 -24.92 3.13
CA LEU A 297 11.85 -25.20 1.92
C LEU A 297 13.29 -25.49 2.32
N ILE A 298 13.86 -26.58 1.84
CA ILE A 298 15.27 -26.92 2.04
C ILE A 298 16.02 -26.60 0.75
N LEU A 299 17.01 -25.73 0.88
CA LEU A 299 17.94 -25.33 -0.17
C LEU A 299 19.28 -26.03 0.07
N THR A 300 19.81 -26.75 -0.93
CA THR A 300 21.17 -27.27 -0.88
C THR A 300 21.99 -26.60 -1.95
N PHE A 301 22.99 -25.86 -1.51
CA PHE A 301 23.95 -25.15 -2.35
C PHE A 301 25.19 -26.01 -2.54
N SER A 302 25.64 -26.18 -3.76
CA SER A 302 26.91 -26.80 -4.14
C SER A 302 27.45 -26.15 -5.39
N GLU A 303 28.71 -26.34 -5.69
CA GLU A 303 29.35 -25.78 -6.89
C GLU A 303 28.59 -26.16 -8.18
N LEU A 304 28.02 -27.36 -8.26
CA LEU A 304 27.38 -27.89 -9.46
C LEU A 304 25.93 -27.43 -9.62
N GLN A 305 25.19 -27.21 -8.52
CA GLN A 305 23.75 -26.97 -8.58
C GLN A 305 23.18 -26.41 -7.27
N LEU A 306 22.06 -25.69 -7.41
CA LEU A 306 21.14 -25.39 -6.32
C LEU A 306 19.99 -26.39 -6.38
N LYS A 307 19.81 -27.18 -5.32
CA LYS A 307 18.69 -28.10 -5.13
C LYS A 307 17.65 -27.43 -4.24
N LEU A 308 16.39 -27.49 -4.67
CA LEU A 308 15.22 -27.06 -3.91
C LEU A 308 14.40 -28.31 -3.55
N LEU A 309 14.16 -28.52 -2.26
CA LEU A 309 13.40 -29.66 -1.74
C LEU A 309 12.20 -29.15 -0.94
N GLY A 310 11.02 -29.55 -1.37
CA GLY A 310 9.76 -29.44 -0.62
C GLY A 310 9.27 -30.82 -0.21
N GLU A 311 8.80 -30.95 1.01
CA GLU A 311 8.26 -32.20 1.55
C GLU A 311 7.01 -31.94 2.38
N ASP A 312 6.02 -32.79 2.20
CA ASP A 312 4.82 -32.85 3.03
C ASP A 312 4.94 -34.11 3.89
N LEU A 313 5.31 -33.92 5.14
CA LEU A 313 5.53 -35.02 6.11
C LEU A 313 4.25 -35.78 6.45
N ILE A 314 3.07 -35.20 6.22
CA ILE A 314 1.78 -35.86 6.53
C ILE A 314 1.40 -36.82 5.41
N THR A 315 1.56 -36.40 4.15
CA THR A 315 1.15 -37.19 2.98
C THR A 315 2.29 -37.99 2.39
N GLY A 316 3.55 -37.74 2.81
CA GLY A 316 4.77 -38.32 2.25
C GLY A 316 5.12 -37.82 0.83
N ARG A 317 4.45 -36.78 0.35
CA ARG A 317 4.76 -36.17 -0.96
C ARG A 317 6.07 -35.42 -0.88
N LYS A 318 6.90 -35.58 -1.92
CA LYS A 318 8.21 -34.95 -2.00
C LYS A 318 8.48 -34.45 -3.41
N GLY A 319 9.04 -33.24 -3.53
CA GLY A 319 9.42 -32.65 -4.79
C GLY A 319 10.86 -32.11 -4.73
N GLU A 320 11.69 -32.52 -5.69
CA GLU A 320 13.07 -32.06 -5.79
C GLU A 320 13.26 -31.35 -7.15
N PHE A 321 13.82 -30.15 -7.11
CA PHE A 321 14.07 -29.34 -8.29
C PHE A 321 15.49 -28.79 -8.28
N PHE A 322 16.07 -28.62 -9.45
CA PHE A 322 17.47 -28.26 -9.58
C PHE A 322 17.65 -27.06 -10.50
N ILE A 323 18.61 -26.20 -10.16
CA ILE A 323 19.09 -25.11 -10.99
C ILE A 323 20.61 -25.30 -11.17
N LYS A 324 21.07 -25.35 -12.42
CA LYS A 324 22.44 -25.63 -12.82
C LYS A 324 23.01 -24.54 -13.72
N ASN A 325 24.31 -24.55 -13.98
CA ASN A 325 24.95 -23.70 -14.97
C ASN A 325 24.26 -23.86 -16.35
N PRO A 326 24.01 -22.77 -17.12
CA PRO A 326 24.48 -21.40 -16.89
C PRO A 326 23.57 -20.51 -16.03
N ASN A 327 22.50 -21.07 -15.45
CA ASN A 327 21.51 -20.33 -14.66
C ASN A 327 21.85 -20.19 -13.17
N TYR A 328 22.98 -20.77 -12.78
CA TYR A 328 23.45 -20.81 -11.40
C TYR A 328 24.99 -20.77 -11.39
N LEU A 329 25.52 -19.92 -10.53
CA LEU A 329 26.93 -19.86 -10.14
C LEU A 329 26.99 -19.82 -8.63
N TYR A 330 28.00 -20.48 -8.04
CA TYR A 330 28.17 -20.57 -6.61
C TYR A 330 29.62 -20.51 -6.23
N GLU A 331 29.92 -19.75 -5.18
CA GLU A 331 31.20 -19.63 -4.55
C GLU A 331 30.98 -19.86 -3.04
N GLY A 332 31.68 -20.86 -2.46
CA GLY A 332 31.57 -21.22 -1.05
C GLY A 332 31.63 -22.73 -0.82
N SER A 333 31.38 -23.15 0.41
CA SER A 333 31.26 -24.56 0.79
C SER A 333 29.90 -25.14 0.54
N ASP A 334 29.80 -26.46 0.37
CA ASP A 334 28.48 -27.12 0.25
C ASP A 334 27.67 -26.90 1.53
N GLU A 335 26.47 -26.34 1.39
CA GLU A 335 25.64 -25.92 2.52
C GLU A 335 24.16 -26.28 2.33
N VAL A 336 23.49 -26.52 3.44
CA VAL A 336 22.07 -26.78 3.50
C VAL A 336 21.37 -25.75 4.38
N VAL A 337 20.40 -25.04 3.82
CA VAL A 337 19.65 -24.02 4.51
C VAL A 337 18.15 -24.30 4.39
N ALA A 338 17.42 -24.27 5.51
CA ALA A 338 15.95 -24.31 5.50
C ALA A 338 15.39 -22.91 5.71
N ILE A 339 14.39 -22.54 4.91
CA ILE A 339 13.71 -21.24 4.97
C ILE A 339 12.21 -21.38 4.78
N ASN A 340 11.45 -20.33 5.12
CA ASN A 340 10.04 -20.25 4.80
C ASN A 340 9.85 -19.93 3.31
N ILE A 341 9.27 -20.84 2.55
CA ILE A 341 9.07 -20.70 1.10
C ILE A 341 8.19 -19.51 0.74
N SER A 342 7.17 -19.20 1.55
CA SER A 342 6.28 -18.07 1.29
C SER A 342 7.04 -16.75 1.36
N TYR A 343 7.91 -16.57 2.34
CA TYR A 343 8.77 -15.40 2.45
C TYR A 343 9.74 -15.28 1.28
N PHE A 344 10.28 -16.41 0.82
CA PHE A 344 11.18 -16.42 -0.33
C PHE A 344 10.46 -16.08 -1.64
N ILE A 345 9.27 -16.64 -1.89
CA ILE A 345 8.45 -16.34 -3.06
C ILE A 345 8.05 -14.84 -3.09
N GLU A 346 7.60 -14.31 -1.96
CA GLU A 346 7.24 -12.89 -1.87
C GLU A 346 8.45 -11.99 -2.12
N ALA A 347 9.60 -12.32 -1.53
CA ALA A 347 10.84 -11.57 -1.74
C ALA A 347 11.27 -11.54 -3.21
N ILE A 348 11.35 -12.70 -3.86
CA ILE A 348 11.80 -12.76 -5.26
C ILE A 348 10.80 -12.14 -6.24
N SER A 349 9.54 -11.99 -5.85
CA SER A 349 8.50 -11.40 -6.71
C SER A 349 8.77 -9.93 -7.02
N VAL A 350 9.44 -9.20 -6.12
CA VAL A 350 9.69 -7.75 -6.22
C VAL A 350 11.03 -7.38 -6.87
N PHE A 351 11.88 -8.38 -7.16
CA PHE A 351 13.09 -8.16 -7.95
C PHE A 351 12.75 -8.07 -9.43
N GLU A 352 13.40 -7.12 -10.13
CA GLU A 352 13.17 -6.83 -11.56
C GLU A 352 14.39 -7.14 -12.43
N THR A 353 15.45 -7.67 -11.84
CA THR A 353 16.71 -8.04 -12.51
C THR A 353 16.63 -9.42 -13.16
N SER A 354 17.53 -9.71 -14.11
CA SER A 354 17.61 -11.05 -14.72
C SER A 354 18.17 -12.11 -13.78
N LYS A 355 19.00 -11.70 -12.84
CA LYS A 355 19.64 -12.55 -11.82
C LYS A 355 19.48 -11.95 -10.44
N ILE A 356 19.53 -12.78 -9.41
CA ILE A 356 19.53 -12.41 -8.00
C ILE A 356 20.79 -12.99 -7.35
N GLU A 357 21.38 -12.22 -6.46
CA GLU A 357 22.46 -12.66 -5.61
C GLU A 357 21.89 -13.15 -4.28
N ILE A 358 22.31 -14.34 -3.84
CA ILE A 358 21.97 -14.94 -2.56
C ILE A 358 23.27 -15.14 -1.79
N GLN A 359 23.37 -14.50 -0.63
CA GLN A 359 24.54 -14.53 0.24
C GLN A 359 24.16 -15.05 1.63
N PHE A 360 25.01 -15.85 2.26
CA PHE A 360 24.78 -16.36 3.60
C PHE A 360 26.05 -16.98 4.21
N ASN A 361 26.08 -17.11 5.54
CA ASN A 361 27.01 -17.96 6.27
C ASN A 361 26.22 -19.12 6.89
N SER A 362 26.91 -20.21 7.21
CA SER A 362 26.28 -21.38 7.82
C SER A 362 25.46 -21.01 9.06
N GLY A 363 24.20 -21.44 9.07
CA GLY A 363 23.26 -21.16 10.17
C GLY A 363 22.76 -19.71 10.29
N ASN A 364 23.19 -18.81 9.41
CA ASN A 364 22.84 -17.39 9.46
C ASN A 364 21.72 -17.00 8.48
N VAL A 365 21.37 -15.73 8.55
CA VAL A 365 20.36 -15.08 7.70
C VAL A 365 20.73 -15.21 6.22
N LEU A 366 19.74 -15.54 5.39
CA LEU A 366 19.86 -15.51 3.94
C LEU A 366 19.64 -14.07 3.45
N LYS A 367 20.64 -13.49 2.79
CA LYS A 367 20.58 -12.14 2.22
C LYS A 367 20.37 -12.22 0.72
N LEU A 368 19.36 -11.51 0.23
CA LEU A 368 19.00 -11.40 -1.18
C LEU A 368 19.24 -9.97 -1.64
N SER A 369 19.91 -9.80 -2.78
CA SER A 369 20.17 -8.49 -3.38
C SER A 369 20.19 -8.54 -4.91
N GLU A 370 20.09 -7.38 -5.54
CA GLU A 370 20.33 -7.22 -6.97
C GLU A 370 21.85 -7.23 -7.20
N PRO A 371 22.37 -7.98 -8.19
CA PRO A 371 23.79 -7.91 -8.52
C PRO A 371 24.18 -6.46 -8.84
N GLU A 372 25.30 -6.00 -8.28
CA GLU A 372 25.89 -4.68 -8.51
C GLU A 372 24.99 -3.48 -8.07
N ASN A 373 23.83 -3.75 -7.49
CA ASN A 373 22.91 -2.71 -7.01
C ASN A 373 22.38 -3.05 -5.62
N PHE A 374 22.93 -2.42 -4.60
CA PHE A 374 22.59 -2.65 -3.20
C PHE A 374 21.44 -1.77 -2.69
N ASN A 375 20.68 -1.13 -3.59
CA ASN A 375 19.55 -0.27 -3.20
C ASN A 375 18.35 -1.04 -2.63
N PHE A 376 18.33 -2.37 -2.83
CA PHE A 376 17.35 -3.24 -2.20
C PHE A 376 18.00 -4.50 -1.65
N THR A 377 17.83 -4.70 -0.36
CA THR A 377 18.28 -5.89 0.36
C THR A 377 17.10 -6.53 1.05
N HIS A 378 16.99 -7.85 0.93
CA HIS A 378 16.00 -8.61 1.67
C HIS A 378 16.67 -9.72 2.48
N LEU A 379 16.28 -9.84 3.73
CA LEU A 379 16.80 -10.84 4.66
C LEU A 379 15.71 -11.84 5.02
N ILE A 380 16.05 -13.13 5.08
CA ILE A 380 15.18 -14.22 5.52
C ILE A 380 15.89 -14.99 6.62
N MET A 381 15.24 -15.11 7.78
CA MET A 381 15.75 -15.92 8.88
C MET A 381 15.67 -17.41 8.53
N PRO A 382 16.72 -18.20 8.84
CA PRO A 382 16.69 -19.65 8.63
C PRO A 382 15.69 -20.33 9.57
N MET A 383 15.20 -21.48 9.14
CA MET A 383 14.39 -22.41 9.93
C MET A 383 15.26 -23.60 10.39
N SER A 384 14.84 -24.27 11.46
CA SER A 384 15.49 -25.53 11.88
C SER A 384 15.42 -26.58 10.77
N LEU A 385 16.50 -27.29 10.54
CA LEU A 385 16.57 -28.40 9.59
C LEU A 385 15.82 -29.66 10.08
N GLY A 386 15.63 -29.81 11.38
CA GLY A 386 14.90 -30.95 11.97
C GLY A 386 14.91 -30.88 13.46
#